data_fa61b7c04844c761293cde3aedc524c3
#
_entry.id   fa61b7c04844c761293cde3aedc524c3
#
_cell.length_a   1.000
_cell.length_b   1.000
_cell.length_c   1.000
_cell.angle_alpha   90.00
_cell.angle_beta   90.00
_cell.angle_gamma   90.00
#
_symmetry.space_group_name_H-M   'P 1'
#
loop_
_entity.id
_entity.type
_entity.pdbx_description
1 polymer ?
#
loop_
_entity_poly.entity_id
_entity_poly.type
_entity_poly.pdbx_seq_one_letter_code
_entity_poly.pdbx_strand_id
1 'polypeptide(L)'
;MSEGEQKLADSPGKFMQVVSDGRKTSGADWETGRFLLSNKRLIILSNEGKQTIALSKISSIKSRGDVNETMAKVSNYLSMQVGKDVYLVSPNNQETFEDKLYGALLDQRVVLAKHPAIKGGVVQDTDWEKARLKLGEGAVEMAVSSGQFVEIIIEEVGTVDVTEKTVRGSERRVVEIEHVVEDTVVQTHLSGPTQVVGILAGLVSNGEDASDSDLSDAEHEVLMALYSGVSPFKIPDFVGMSVDEVEDIYDKLVKEGFLQEVRTRRDVSLKARGRNIAGEVIENQ
;
A
#
# COMPACT_ATOMS: atom_id res chain seq x y z
N MET A 1 23.89 -19.73 -14.32
CA MET A 1 22.48 -19.83 -13.95
C MET A 1 22.09 -21.29 -14.04
N SER A 2 21.27 -21.79 -13.13
CA SER A 2 20.75 -23.15 -13.20
C SER A 2 19.66 -23.24 -14.27
N GLU A 3 19.32 -24.48 -14.68
CA GLU A 3 18.28 -24.73 -15.68
C GLU A 3 16.96 -24.07 -15.27
N GLY A 4 16.33 -23.33 -16.18
CA GLY A 4 15.10 -22.56 -15.93
C GLY A 4 15.29 -21.30 -15.08
N GLU A 5 16.51 -20.87 -14.77
CA GLU A 5 16.78 -19.63 -14.05
C GLU A 5 16.92 -18.46 -15.03
N GLN A 6 16.09 -17.42 -14.83
CA GLN A 6 16.07 -16.20 -15.65
C GLN A 6 16.44 -14.99 -14.82
N LYS A 7 17.30 -14.13 -15.35
CA LYS A 7 17.63 -12.84 -14.74
C LYS A 7 16.45 -11.88 -14.93
N LEU A 8 15.98 -11.27 -13.84
CA LEU A 8 14.87 -10.34 -13.82
C LEU A 8 15.34 -8.89 -13.65
N ALA A 9 16.36 -8.66 -12.79
CA ALA A 9 16.91 -7.34 -12.58
C ALA A 9 18.43 -7.41 -12.32
N ASP A 10 19.08 -6.27 -12.57
CA ASP A 10 20.50 -6.06 -12.37
C ASP A 10 20.71 -4.57 -12.04
N SER A 11 20.97 -4.25 -10.79
CA SER A 11 21.07 -2.88 -10.31
C SER A 11 22.26 -2.71 -9.37
N PRO A 12 23.09 -1.67 -9.55
CA PRO A 12 23.97 -1.22 -8.49
C PRO A 12 23.13 -0.60 -7.36
N GLY A 13 23.73 -0.48 -6.17
CA GLY A 13 23.06 0.14 -5.04
C GLY A 13 23.85 -0.04 -3.75
N LYS A 14 23.16 0.09 -2.63
CA LYS A 14 23.73 -0.09 -1.29
C LYS A 14 22.94 -1.14 -0.52
N PHE A 15 23.62 -1.82 0.40
CA PHE A 15 22.98 -2.75 1.30
C PHE A 15 23.62 -2.69 2.69
N MET A 16 22.91 -3.21 3.68
CA MET A 16 23.38 -3.33 5.05
C MET A 16 22.72 -4.56 5.69
N GLN A 17 23.48 -5.39 6.37
CA GLN A 17 22.93 -6.46 7.20
C GLN A 17 22.79 -5.97 8.63
N VAL A 18 21.58 -5.68 9.08
CA VAL A 18 21.27 -5.12 10.40
C VAL A 18 21.04 -6.20 11.46
N VAL A 19 20.69 -7.42 11.03
CA VAL A 19 20.58 -8.60 11.90
C VAL A 19 21.29 -9.77 11.25
N SER A 20 22.16 -10.45 11.99
CA SER A 20 22.84 -11.67 11.59
C SER A 20 22.61 -12.75 12.65
N ASP A 21 22.16 -13.93 12.25
CA ASP A 21 21.79 -15.06 13.13
C ASP A 21 20.83 -14.65 14.30
N GLY A 22 19.91 -13.71 14.03
CA GLY A 22 18.95 -13.21 14.99
C GLY A 22 19.52 -12.20 16.01
N ARG A 23 20.73 -11.70 15.80
CA ARG A 23 21.39 -10.70 16.68
C ARG A 23 21.64 -9.42 15.88
N LYS A 24 21.39 -8.27 16.51
CA LYS A 24 21.72 -6.97 15.90
C LYS A 24 23.21 -6.88 15.61
N THR A 25 23.56 -6.46 14.40
CA THR A 25 24.94 -6.24 13.97
C THR A 25 25.44 -4.91 14.56
N SER A 26 26.44 -4.97 15.42
CA SER A 26 27.05 -3.76 15.98
C SER A 26 27.91 -3.06 14.92
N GLY A 27 27.70 -1.75 14.72
CA GLY A 27 28.49 -0.97 13.76
C GLY A 27 28.17 -1.29 12.30
N ALA A 28 27.01 -1.84 11.99
CA ALA A 28 26.56 -2.00 10.60
C ALA A 28 26.53 -0.65 9.89
N ASP A 29 27.11 -0.59 8.69
CA ASP A 29 27.08 0.60 7.82
C ASP A 29 26.69 0.17 6.39
N TRP A 30 26.30 1.14 5.57
CA TRP A 30 25.94 0.92 4.19
C TRP A 30 27.14 0.57 3.33
N GLU A 31 27.10 -0.59 2.71
CA GLU A 31 28.08 -1.05 1.73
C GLU A 31 27.57 -0.85 0.32
N THR A 32 28.49 -0.49 -0.59
CA THR A 32 28.18 -0.45 -2.01
C THR A 32 28.19 -1.86 -2.57
N GLY A 33 27.15 -2.20 -3.34
CA GLY A 33 26.98 -3.51 -3.94
C GLY A 33 26.29 -3.48 -5.29
N ARG A 34 26.14 -4.67 -5.87
CA ARG A 34 25.35 -4.90 -7.07
C ARG A 34 24.38 -6.04 -6.82
N PHE A 35 23.13 -5.82 -7.16
CA PHE A 35 22.03 -6.75 -6.98
C PHE A 35 21.71 -7.44 -8.30
N LEU A 36 21.78 -8.76 -8.30
CA LEU A 36 21.35 -9.60 -9.42
C LEU A 36 20.14 -10.42 -8.96
N LEU A 37 18.97 -10.06 -9.44
CA LEU A 37 17.72 -10.74 -9.15
C LEU A 37 17.41 -11.74 -10.26
N SER A 38 17.07 -12.96 -9.89
CA SER A 38 16.50 -13.97 -10.77
C SER A 38 15.16 -14.47 -10.22
N ASN A 39 14.44 -15.28 -10.98
CA ASN A 39 13.22 -15.95 -10.54
C ASN A 39 13.45 -16.99 -9.41
N LYS A 40 14.70 -17.22 -8.95
CA LYS A 40 15.04 -18.17 -7.89
C LYS A 40 15.78 -17.55 -6.71
N ARG A 41 16.56 -16.52 -6.94
CA ARG A 41 17.45 -15.94 -5.92
C ARG A 41 17.81 -14.49 -6.17
N LEU A 42 18.16 -13.80 -5.11
CA LEU A 42 18.83 -12.52 -5.11
C LEU A 42 20.32 -12.75 -4.79
N ILE A 43 21.21 -12.20 -5.59
CA ILE A 43 22.65 -12.20 -5.37
C ILE A 43 23.09 -10.78 -5.10
N ILE A 44 23.78 -10.58 -3.99
CA ILE A 44 24.43 -9.33 -3.61
C ILE A 44 25.93 -9.50 -3.81
N LEU A 45 26.53 -8.68 -4.67
CA LEU A 45 27.97 -8.64 -4.91
C LEU A 45 28.53 -7.38 -4.27
N SER A 46 29.54 -7.54 -3.42
CA SER A 46 30.28 -6.43 -2.82
C SER A 46 31.78 -6.68 -2.85
N ASN A 47 32.56 -5.72 -2.32
CA ASN A 47 34.00 -5.91 -2.16
C ASN A 47 34.36 -7.03 -1.16
N GLU A 48 33.46 -7.35 -0.23
CA GLU A 48 33.62 -8.42 0.74
C GLU A 48 33.27 -9.80 0.20
N GLY A 49 32.67 -9.84 -1.00
CA GLY A 49 32.37 -11.10 -1.67
C GLY A 49 30.95 -11.17 -2.26
N LYS A 50 30.44 -12.40 -2.31
CA LYS A 50 29.16 -12.74 -2.89
C LYS A 50 28.24 -13.34 -1.84
N GLN A 51 27.09 -12.72 -1.62
CA GLN A 51 25.98 -13.30 -0.87
C GLN A 51 24.90 -13.80 -1.81
N THR A 52 24.29 -14.93 -1.47
CA THR A 52 23.21 -15.52 -2.28
C THR A 52 22.01 -15.83 -1.39
N ILE A 53 20.90 -15.16 -1.64
CA ILE A 53 19.64 -15.29 -0.91
C ILE A 53 18.64 -16.01 -1.81
N ALA A 54 18.22 -17.22 -1.45
CA ALA A 54 17.14 -17.89 -2.15
C ALA A 54 15.82 -17.14 -1.88
N LEU A 55 15.03 -16.86 -2.92
CA LEU A 55 13.75 -16.14 -2.78
C LEU A 55 12.80 -16.90 -1.85
N SER A 56 12.86 -18.23 -1.82
CA SER A 56 12.07 -19.05 -0.89
C SER A 56 12.41 -18.86 0.59
N LYS A 57 13.49 -18.18 0.93
CA LYS A 57 13.87 -17.86 2.32
C LYS A 57 13.47 -16.48 2.76
N ILE A 58 13.04 -15.62 1.84
CA ILE A 58 12.52 -14.29 2.17
C ILE A 58 11.12 -14.46 2.76
N SER A 59 10.92 -14.10 4.01
CA SER A 59 9.65 -14.30 4.72
C SER A 59 8.79 -13.04 4.80
N SER A 60 9.40 -11.86 4.72
CA SER A 60 8.71 -10.58 4.60
C SER A 60 9.60 -9.55 3.94
N ILE A 61 8.97 -8.56 3.35
CA ILE A 61 9.61 -7.36 2.80
C ILE A 61 8.77 -6.20 3.32
N LYS A 62 9.44 -5.15 3.81
CA LYS A 62 8.78 -3.94 4.29
C LYS A 62 9.52 -2.74 3.76
N SER A 63 8.81 -1.68 3.43
CA SER A 63 9.39 -0.39 3.14
C SER A 63 9.87 0.30 4.43
N ARG A 64 10.38 1.47 4.33
CA ARG A 64 11.11 2.29 5.28
C ARG A 64 10.62 2.37 6.75
N GLY A 65 9.34 2.08 7.06
CA GLY A 65 8.72 2.41 8.36
C GLY A 65 9.26 1.69 9.61
N ASP A 66 9.89 0.54 9.48
CA ASP A 66 10.16 -0.38 10.60
C ASP A 66 11.59 -0.37 11.16
N VAL A 67 12.50 0.40 10.64
CA VAL A 67 13.90 0.47 11.09
C VAL A 67 14.22 1.87 11.62
N ASN A 68 14.75 1.92 12.84
CA ASN A 68 15.16 3.14 13.54
C ASN A 68 15.85 4.12 12.58
N GLU A 69 15.27 5.29 12.36
CA GLU A 69 15.76 6.38 11.49
C GLU A 69 17.23 6.75 11.68
N THR A 70 17.78 6.50 12.89
CA THR A 70 19.17 6.78 13.26
C THR A 70 20.17 5.96 12.44
N MET A 71 19.78 4.88 11.78
CA MET A 71 20.65 4.03 10.95
C MET A 71 20.55 4.29 9.45
N ALA A 72 19.54 5.01 8.99
CA ALA A 72 19.28 5.19 7.57
C ALA A 72 19.95 6.45 7.01
N LYS A 73 21.19 6.34 6.55
CA LYS A 73 21.86 7.36 5.72
C LYS A 73 21.33 7.40 4.27
N VAL A 74 20.33 6.57 3.96
CA VAL A 74 19.75 6.38 2.63
C VAL A 74 18.24 6.60 2.76
N SER A 75 17.68 7.41 1.90
CA SER A 75 16.28 7.85 1.99
C SER A 75 15.26 6.76 1.63
N ASN A 76 15.62 5.82 0.76
CA ASN A 76 14.73 4.75 0.30
C ASN A 76 15.45 3.40 0.36
N TYR A 77 14.85 2.43 1.02
CA TYR A 77 15.38 1.07 1.11
C TYR A 77 14.23 0.07 1.37
N LEU A 78 14.49 -1.19 1.05
CA LEU A 78 13.67 -2.32 1.43
C LEU A 78 14.30 -3.04 2.59
N SER A 79 13.53 -3.37 3.61
CA SER A 79 13.89 -4.26 4.70
C SER A 79 13.42 -5.68 4.37
N MET A 80 14.35 -6.61 4.19
CA MET A 80 14.06 -8.00 3.86
C MET A 80 14.40 -8.92 5.03
N GLN A 81 13.40 -9.65 5.51
CA GLN A 81 13.59 -10.74 6.49
C GLN A 81 13.95 -12.02 5.75
N VAL A 82 15.12 -12.58 6.04
CA VAL A 82 15.63 -13.83 5.45
C VAL A 82 15.95 -14.83 6.56
N GLY A 83 14.98 -15.66 6.94
CA GLY A 83 15.13 -16.52 8.11
C GLY A 83 15.29 -15.69 9.39
N LYS A 84 16.48 -15.75 10.02
CA LYS A 84 16.83 -14.97 11.22
C LYS A 84 17.57 -13.67 10.91
N ASP A 85 17.92 -13.45 9.65
CA ASP A 85 18.70 -12.31 9.19
C ASP A 85 17.79 -11.21 8.67
N VAL A 86 18.24 -9.95 8.77
CA VAL A 86 17.56 -8.80 8.17
C VAL A 86 18.56 -8.00 7.34
N TYR A 87 18.20 -7.81 6.08
CA TYR A 87 18.95 -7.02 5.11
C TYR A 87 18.19 -5.76 4.75
N LEU A 88 18.86 -4.64 4.78
CA LEU A 88 18.39 -3.41 4.13
C LEU A 88 19.03 -3.35 2.75
N VAL A 89 18.24 -3.14 1.72
CA VAL A 89 18.73 -3.04 0.33
C VAL A 89 18.17 -1.80 -0.34
N SER A 90 19.02 -1.04 -1.00
CA SER A 90 18.67 0.19 -1.70
C SER A 90 19.25 0.13 -3.11
N PRO A 91 18.56 -0.49 -4.07
CA PRO A 91 18.93 -0.47 -5.48
C PRO A 91 18.77 0.94 -6.04
N ASN A 92 19.62 1.35 -6.99
CA ASN A 92 19.53 2.68 -7.61
C ASN A 92 18.19 2.89 -8.37
N ASN A 93 17.63 1.81 -8.96
CA ASN A 93 16.32 1.81 -9.60
C ASN A 93 15.35 1.07 -8.70
N GLN A 94 15.01 1.65 -7.56
CA GLN A 94 14.29 0.95 -6.50
C GLN A 94 12.93 0.45 -6.97
N GLU A 95 12.07 1.31 -7.49
CA GLU A 95 10.73 0.98 -7.95
C GLU A 95 10.72 -0.22 -8.91
N THR A 96 11.47 -0.14 -10.00
CA THR A 96 11.57 -1.25 -10.97
C THR A 96 12.14 -2.53 -10.35
N PHE A 97 13.04 -2.41 -9.38
CA PHE A 97 13.62 -3.57 -8.69
C PHE A 97 12.60 -4.21 -7.75
N GLU A 98 11.83 -3.41 -7.03
CA GLU A 98 10.75 -3.84 -6.15
C GLU A 98 9.68 -4.61 -6.92
N ASP A 99 9.18 -4.06 -8.03
CA ASP A 99 8.21 -4.71 -8.90
C ASP A 99 8.68 -6.09 -9.35
N LYS A 100 9.95 -6.17 -9.79
CA LYS A 100 10.54 -7.46 -10.21
C LYS A 100 10.71 -8.42 -9.04
N LEU A 101 11.04 -7.94 -7.86
CA LEU A 101 11.21 -8.76 -6.66
C LEU A 101 9.86 -9.29 -6.17
N TYR A 102 8.85 -8.43 -6.03
CA TYR A 102 7.51 -8.85 -5.64
C TYR A 102 6.89 -9.78 -6.69
N GLY A 103 7.04 -9.46 -7.99
CA GLY A 103 6.62 -10.34 -9.08
C GLY A 103 7.24 -11.72 -8.98
N ALA A 104 8.55 -11.83 -8.75
CA ALA A 104 9.24 -13.11 -8.58
C ALA A 104 8.75 -13.92 -7.35
N LEU A 105 8.24 -13.25 -6.32
CA LEU A 105 7.78 -13.87 -5.08
C LEU A 105 6.31 -14.25 -5.10
N LEU A 106 5.46 -13.46 -5.76
CA LEU A 106 4.00 -13.52 -5.66
C LEU A 106 3.30 -13.97 -6.95
N ASP A 107 3.84 -13.66 -8.14
CA ASP A 107 3.20 -14.03 -9.40
C ASP A 107 2.96 -15.53 -9.53
N GLN A 108 1.77 -15.88 -10.02
CA GLN A 108 1.30 -17.24 -10.21
C GLN A 108 1.16 -18.05 -8.90
N ARG A 109 1.34 -17.43 -7.73
CA ARG A 109 1.08 -18.10 -6.46
C ARG A 109 -0.42 -18.31 -6.30
N VAL A 110 -0.76 -19.46 -5.72
CA VAL A 110 -2.13 -19.81 -5.40
C VAL A 110 -2.36 -19.63 -3.90
N VAL A 111 -3.35 -18.85 -3.57
CA VAL A 111 -3.83 -18.58 -2.21
C VAL A 111 -5.28 -19.00 -2.07
N LEU A 112 -5.81 -18.97 -0.86
CA LEU A 112 -7.24 -18.98 -0.58
C LEU A 112 -7.70 -17.53 -0.39
N ALA A 113 -8.73 -17.14 -1.08
CA ALA A 113 -9.34 -15.83 -0.99
C ALA A 113 -10.80 -15.96 -0.53
N LYS A 114 -11.23 -15.02 0.30
CA LYS A 114 -12.63 -14.76 0.63
C LYS A 114 -12.93 -13.33 0.23
N HIS A 115 -13.69 -13.13 -0.85
CA HIS A 115 -13.99 -11.82 -1.42
C HIS A 115 -15.40 -11.71 -1.97
N PRO A 116 -16.15 -10.66 -1.58
CA PRO A 116 -15.87 -9.83 -0.41
C PRO A 116 -16.10 -10.60 0.89
N ALA A 117 -15.27 -10.41 1.89
CA ALA A 117 -15.51 -10.93 3.23
C ALA A 117 -16.44 -10.02 4.03
N ILE A 118 -16.26 -8.70 3.85
CA ILE A 118 -17.11 -7.63 4.36
C ILE A 118 -17.36 -6.65 3.21
N LYS A 119 -18.57 -6.12 3.09
CA LYS A 119 -18.92 -5.07 2.11
C LYS A 119 -19.81 -4.02 2.78
N GLY A 120 -19.36 -2.74 2.75
CA GLY A 120 -20.06 -1.65 3.42
C GLY A 120 -20.30 -1.91 4.91
N GLY A 121 -19.33 -2.49 5.61
CA GLY A 121 -19.42 -2.85 7.03
C GLY A 121 -20.25 -4.13 7.35
N VAL A 122 -20.82 -4.79 6.33
CA VAL A 122 -21.66 -6.00 6.52
C VAL A 122 -20.88 -7.25 6.13
N VAL A 123 -20.78 -8.20 7.05
CA VAL A 123 -20.17 -9.52 6.81
C VAL A 123 -20.95 -10.26 5.73
N GLN A 124 -20.22 -10.77 4.73
CA GLN A 124 -20.79 -11.50 3.60
C GLN A 124 -20.72 -13.01 3.82
N ASP A 125 -21.75 -13.72 3.34
CA ASP A 125 -21.78 -15.18 3.30
C ASP A 125 -21.03 -15.69 2.05
N THR A 126 -19.72 -15.48 2.03
CA THR A 126 -18.82 -15.88 0.96
C THR A 126 -17.94 -17.01 1.43
N ASP A 127 -17.64 -17.96 0.56
CA ASP A 127 -16.75 -19.08 0.84
C ASP A 127 -15.28 -18.75 0.53
N TRP A 128 -14.38 -19.54 1.13
CA TRP A 128 -12.96 -19.52 0.77
C TRP A 128 -12.74 -20.23 -0.56
N GLU A 129 -12.25 -19.52 -1.56
CA GLU A 129 -11.94 -20.02 -2.88
C GLU A 129 -10.44 -20.00 -3.19
N LYS A 130 -10.00 -20.83 -4.13
CA LYS A 130 -8.63 -20.71 -4.65
C LYS A 130 -8.55 -19.49 -5.56
N ALA A 131 -7.51 -18.69 -5.37
CA ALA A 131 -7.21 -17.55 -6.21
C ALA A 131 -5.75 -17.61 -6.67
N ARG A 132 -5.51 -17.26 -7.92
CA ARG A 132 -4.17 -17.14 -8.49
C ARG A 132 -3.80 -15.67 -8.53
N LEU A 133 -2.68 -15.35 -7.88
CA LEU A 133 -2.16 -13.99 -7.81
C LEU A 133 -1.42 -13.61 -9.10
N LYS A 134 -1.51 -12.34 -9.45
CA LYS A 134 -0.70 -11.65 -10.43
C LYS A 134 -0.47 -10.22 -9.94
N LEU A 135 0.74 -9.70 -10.06
CA LEU A 135 0.99 -8.30 -9.78
C LEU A 135 0.80 -7.47 -11.04
N GLY A 136 -0.06 -6.47 -10.93
CA GLY A 136 -0.21 -5.38 -11.89
C GLY A 136 0.65 -4.18 -11.52
N GLU A 137 0.56 -3.10 -12.27
CA GLU A 137 1.19 -1.82 -11.94
C GLU A 137 0.38 -1.17 -10.81
N GLY A 138 0.98 -1.11 -9.60
CA GLY A 138 0.32 -0.58 -8.41
C GLY A 138 -0.86 -1.41 -7.87
N ALA A 139 -1.03 -2.66 -8.30
CA ALA A 139 -2.17 -3.48 -7.92
C ALA A 139 -1.82 -4.95 -7.66
N VAL A 140 -2.58 -5.58 -6.77
CA VAL A 140 -2.62 -7.04 -6.61
C VAL A 140 -3.88 -7.57 -7.29
N GLU A 141 -3.68 -8.28 -8.39
CA GLU A 141 -4.75 -8.90 -9.18
C GLU A 141 -4.95 -10.36 -8.78
N MET A 142 -6.18 -10.85 -8.80
CA MET A 142 -6.51 -12.24 -8.47
C MET A 142 -7.56 -12.81 -9.42
N ALA A 143 -7.27 -13.97 -10.00
CA ALA A 143 -8.27 -14.80 -10.67
C ALA A 143 -8.79 -15.86 -9.70
N VAL A 144 -10.04 -15.73 -9.28
CA VAL A 144 -10.71 -16.62 -8.32
C VAL A 144 -11.31 -17.82 -9.05
N SER A 145 -11.39 -18.97 -8.38
CA SER A 145 -11.86 -20.24 -9.00
C SER A 145 -13.31 -20.21 -9.48
N SER A 146 -14.15 -19.33 -8.94
CA SER A 146 -15.50 -19.03 -9.43
C SER A 146 -15.54 -18.30 -10.78
N GLY A 147 -14.40 -17.82 -11.27
CA GLY A 147 -14.28 -16.99 -12.48
C GLY A 147 -14.32 -15.49 -12.20
N GLN A 148 -14.44 -15.10 -10.95
CA GLN A 148 -14.36 -13.69 -10.55
C GLN A 148 -12.91 -13.19 -10.67
N PHE A 149 -12.74 -11.97 -11.17
CA PHE A 149 -11.50 -11.22 -11.14
C PHE A 149 -11.59 -10.17 -10.05
N VAL A 150 -10.57 -10.10 -9.20
CA VAL A 150 -10.47 -9.13 -8.10
C VAL A 150 -9.18 -8.36 -8.25
N GLU A 151 -9.27 -7.04 -8.18
CA GLU A 151 -8.15 -6.13 -8.20
C GLU A 151 -8.12 -5.33 -6.89
N ILE A 152 -6.95 -5.26 -6.27
CA ILE A 152 -6.69 -4.46 -5.08
C ILE A 152 -5.65 -3.43 -5.47
N ILE A 153 -6.07 -2.19 -5.65
CA ILE A 153 -5.18 -1.05 -5.92
C ILE A 153 -4.47 -0.71 -4.61
N ILE A 154 -3.13 -0.76 -4.59
CA ILE A 154 -2.33 -0.65 -3.36
C ILE A 154 -2.52 0.74 -2.72
N GLU A 155 -2.61 1.79 -3.51
CA GLU A 155 -2.84 3.17 -3.04
C GLU A 155 -4.25 3.37 -2.43
N GLU A 156 -5.21 2.49 -2.74
CA GLU A 156 -6.58 2.52 -2.20
C GLU A 156 -6.78 1.57 -1.01
N VAL A 157 -5.69 0.99 -0.50
CA VAL A 157 -5.73 0.14 0.70
C VAL A 157 -5.85 1.03 1.93
N GLY A 158 -6.91 0.82 2.72
CA GLY A 158 -7.16 1.54 3.97
C GLY A 158 -6.43 0.88 5.15
N THR A 159 -6.82 -0.34 5.50
CA THR A 159 -6.21 -1.08 6.62
C THR A 159 -5.76 -2.48 6.22
N VAL A 160 -4.68 -2.93 6.87
CA VAL A 160 -4.11 -4.27 6.67
C VAL A 160 -3.87 -4.95 8.00
N ASP A 161 -4.62 -5.99 8.28
CA ASP A 161 -4.45 -6.80 9.48
C ASP A 161 -3.95 -8.20 9.16
N VAL A 162 -3.11 -8.74 10.04
CA VAL A 162 -2.67 -10.13 9.94
C VAL A 162 -3.12 -10.89 11.17
N THR A 163 -4.07 -11.78 10.98
CA THR A 163 -4.75 -12.51 12.05
C THR A 163 -4.65 -14.04 11.86
N GLU A 164 -5.01 -14.80 12.90
CA GLU A 164 -5.23 -16.24 12.79
C GLU A 164 -6.73 -16.51 12.74
N LYS A 165 -7.19 -17.22 11.69
CA LYS A 165 -8.61 -17.55 11.49
C LYS A 165 -8.76 -19.01 11.07
N THR A 166 -9.95 -19.57 11.31
CA THR A 166 -10.33 -20.88 10.78
C THR A 166 -10.61 -20.77 9.29
N VAL A 167 -9.74 -21.36 8.48
CA VAL A 167 -9.83 -21.41 7.02
C VAL A 167 -10.01 -22.86 6.59
N ARG A 168 -11.17 -23.22 6.05
CA ARG A 168 -11.52 -24.60 5.64
C ARG A 168 -11.24 -25.64 6.75
N GLY A 169 -11.62 -25.30 7.99
CA GLY A 169 -11.50 -26.21 9.14
C GLY A 169 -10.12 -26.30 9.77
N SER A 170 -9.19 -25.41 9.42
CA SER A 170 -7.85 -25.35 10.01
C SER A 170 -7.50 -23.90 10.39
N GLU A 171 -6.85 -23.71 11.53
CA GLU A 171 -6.27 -22.42 11.91
C GLU A 171 -5.16 -22.03 10.94
N ARG A 172 -5.26 -20.83 10.36
CA ARG A 172 -4.32 -20.32 9.38
C ARG A 172 -4.17 -18.83 9.52
N ARG A 173 -2.99 -18.37 9.17
CA ARG A 173 -2.69 -16.96 9.03
C ARG A 173 -3.44 -16.37 7.84
N VAL A 174 -4.10 -15.24 8.07
CA VAL A 174 -4.93 -14.51 7.12
C VAL A 174 -4.47 -13.06 7.07
N VAL A 175 -4.28 -12.52 5.88
CA VAL A 175 -4.20 -11.08 5.65
C VAL A 175 -5.61 -10.58 5.35
N GLU A 176 -6.07 -9.61 6.10
CA GLU A 176 -7.33 -8.90 5.92
C GLU A 176 -7.00 -7.53 5.33
N ILE A 177 -7.50 -7.26 4.16
CA ILE A 177 -7.18 -6.06 3.39
C ILE A 177 -8.47 -5.29 3.17
N GLU A 178 -8.56 -4.08 3.73
CA GLU A 178 -9.63 -3.14 3.44
C GLU A 178 -9.23 -2.27 2.25
N HIS A 179 -10.08 -2.22 1.25
CA HIS A 179 -9.87 -1.45 0.02
C HIS A 179 -11.21 -1.02 -0.58
N VAL A 180 -11.17 -0.19 -1.62
CA VAL A 180 -12.38 0.32 -2.28
C VAL A 180 -12.67 -0.48 -3.56
N VAL A 181 -13.94 -0.82 -3.79
CA VAL A 181 -14.44 -1.41 -5.04
C VAL A 181 -15.73 -0.69 -5.42
N GLU A 182 -15.75 0.00 -6.57
CA GLU A 182 -16.92 0.75 -7.05
C GLU A 182 -17.50 1.68 -5.96
N ASP A 183 -16.68 2.53 -5.37
CA ASP A 183 -17.00 3.49 -4.30
C ASP A 183 -17.53 2.81 -3.00
N THR A 184 -17.35 1.53 -2.85
CA THR A 184 -17.76 0.78 -1.66
C THR A 184 -16.54 0.21 -0.94
N VAL A 185 -16.43 0.46 0.35
CA VAL A 185 -15.41 -0.19 1.18
C VAL A 185 -15.67 -1.68 1.29
N VAL A 186 -14.69 -2.48 0.90
CA VAL A 186 -14.71 -3.95 0.96
C VAL A 186 -13.51 -4.47 1.71
N GLN A 187 -13.68 -5.60 2.39
CA GLN A 187 -12.58 -6.32 2.99
C GLN A 187 -12.36 -7.64 2.27
N THR A 188 -11.13 -7.88 1.84
CA THR A 188 -10.69 -9.13 1.20
C THR A 188 -9.77 -9.87 2.15
N HIS A 189 -10.05 -11.14 2.39
CA HIS A 189 -9.22 -12.00 3.23
C HIS A 189 -8.41 -12.95 2.36
N LEU A 190 -7.09 -13.03 2.59
CA LEU A 190 -6.18 -13.91 1.86
C LEU A 190 -5.43 -14.82 2.82
N SER A 191 -5.37 -16.11 2.50
CA SER A 191 -4.64 -17.12 3.28
C SER A 191 -3.84 -18.04 2.37
N GLY A 192 -2.64 -18.41 2.78
CA GLY A 192 -1.75 -19.23 1.98
C GLY A 192 -0.51 -19.67 2.76
N PRO A 193 0.56 -20.07 2.06
CA PRO A 193 1.86 -20.32 2.71
C PRO A 193 2.31 -19.08 3.50
N THR A 194 2.87 -19.29 4.69
CA THR A 194 3.29 -18.19 5.60
C THR A 194 4.16 -17.14 4.90
N GLN A 195 5.05 -17.58 4.01
CA GLN A 195 5.88 -16.68 3.20
C GLN A 195 5.03 -15.75 2.31
N VAL A 196 4.08 -16.33 1.56
CA VAL A 196 3.23 -15.57 0.62
C VAL A 196 2.38 -14.56 1.39
N VAL A 197 1.78 -14.98 2.51
CA VAL A 197 1.00 -14.11 3.40
C VAL A 197 1.84 -12.97 3.96
N GLY A 198 3.06 -13.25 4.43
CA GLY A 198 3.95 -12.22 4.98
C GLY A 198 4.42 -11.20 3.94
N ILE A 199 4.69 -11.65 2.70
CA ILE A 199 5.11 -10.77 1.61
C ILE A 199 3.93 -9.93 1.09
N LEU A 200 2.74 -10.54 0.95
CA LEU A 200 1.52 -9.83 0.59
C LEU A 200 1.19 -8.75 1.62
N ALA A 201 1.21 -9.09 2.91
CA ALA A 201 0.96 -8.11 3.97
C ALA A 201 1.93 -6.93 3.86
N GLY A 202 3.24 -7.19 3.70
CA GLY A 202 4.23 -6.11 3.54
C GLY A 202 4.01 -5.26 2.28
N LEU A 203 3.61 -5.87 1.16
CA LEU A 203 3.34 -5.15 -0.09
C LEU A 203 2.15 -4.20 0.05
N VAL A 204 1.02 -4.71 0.58
CA VAL A 204 -0.21 -3.90 0.69
C VAL A 204 -0.15 -2.89 1.83
N SER A 205 0.62 -3.15 2.92
CA SER A 205 0.86 -2.17 3.98
C SER A 205 1.68 -0.96 3.53
N ASN A 206 2.39 -1.04 2.40
CA ASN A 206 3.04 0.14 1.83
C ASN A 206 2.03 1.24 1.44
N GLY A 207 0.79 0.86 1.12
CA GLY A 207 -0.32 1.81 0.91
C GLY A 207 -0.78 2.45 2.23
N GLU A 208 -0.86 1.67 3.32
CA GLU A 208 -1.21 2.15 4.66
C GLU A 208 -0.15 3.12 5.22
N ASP A 209 1.14 2.76 5.11
CA ASP A 209 2.27 3.61 5.55
C ASP A 209 2.36 4.93 4.73
N ALA A 210 1.92 4.93 3.48
CA ALA A 210 1.82 6.14 2.67
C ALA A 210 0.71 7.07 3.17
N SER A 211 -0.33 6.51 3.82
CA SER A 211 -1.44 7.27 4.41
C SER A 211 -1.14 7.81 5.82
N ASP A 212 -0.17 7.26 6.55
CA ASP A 212 0.24 7.75 7.88
C ASP A 212 1.32 8.85 7.82
N SER A 213 1.55 9.43 6.63
CA SER A 213 2.53 10.48 6.40
C SER A 213 2.03 11.83 6.92
N ASP A 214 2.84 12.50 7.72
CA ASP A 214 2.94 13.94 8.05
C ASP A 214 1.68 14.83 7.91
N LEU A 215 0.48 14.29 8.23
CA LEU A 215 -0.72 15.11 8.32
C LEU A 215 -0.66 16.00 9.57
N SER A 216 -0.93 17.29 9.39
CA SER A 216 -1.07 18.23 10.50
C SER A 216 -2.33 17.95 11.33
N ASP A 217 -2.38 18.45 12.56
CA ASP A 217 -3.57 18.35 13.43
C ASP A 217 -4.82 18.87 12.73
N ALA A 218 -4.69 19.94 11.94
CA ALA A 218 -5.78 20.55 11.17
C ALA A 218 -6.32 19.61 10.08
N GLU A 219 -5.44 18.91 9.35
CA GLU A 219 -5.81 17.95 8.34
C GLU A 219 -6.50 16.72 8.96
N HIS A 220 -6.01 16.25 10.11
CA HIS A 220 -6.68 15.20 10.88
C HIS A 220 -8.09 15.59 11.33
N GLU A 221 -8.28 16.83 11.82
CA GLU A 221 -9.61 17.32 12.23
C GLU A 221 -10.58 17.36 11.05
N VAL A 222 -10.12 17.81 9.87
CA VAL A 222 -10.92 17.83 8.64
C VAL A 222 -11.31 16.41 8.20
N LEU A 223 -10.36 15.48 8.17
CA LEU A 223 -10.63 14.08 7.83
C LEU A 223 -11.59 13.43 8.83
N MET A 224 -11.41 13.67 10.14
CA MET A 224 -12.28 13.14 11.18
C MET A 224 -13.71 13.69 11.06
N ALA A 225 -13.86 14.98 10.70
CA ALA A 225 -15.16 15.58 10.47
C ALA A 225 -15.88 14.96 9.26
N LEU A 226 -15.16 14.76 8.15
CA LEU A 226 -15.69 14.07 6.95
C LEU A 226 -16.09 12.63 7.27
N TYR A 227 -15.24 11.88 7.96
CA TYR A 227 -15.52 10.50 8.38
C TYR A 227 -16.76 10.41 9.28
N SER A 228 -16.97 11.42 10.13
CA SER A 228 -18.15 11.52 11.00
C SER A 228 -19.43 11.94 10.25
N GLY A 229 -19.37 12.13 8.92
CA GLY A 229 -20.51 12.49 8.09
C GLY A 229 -20.89 13.97 8.12
N VAL A 230 -19.99 14.83 8.59
CA VAL A 230 -20.17 16.28 8.50
C VAL A 230 -20.12 16.69 7.03
N SER A 231 -21.12 17.45 6.57
CA SER A 231 -21.11 17.93 5.18
C SER A 231 -19.87 18.78 4.92
N PRO A 232 -19.15 18.59 3.79
CA PRO A 232 -17.95 19.36 3.43
C PRO A 232 -18.13 20.86 3.57
N PHE A 233 -19.33 21.39 3.26
CA PHE A 233 -19.67 22.83 3.38
C PHE A 233 -19.83 23.32 4.83
N LYS A 234 -19.92 22.42 5.80
CA LYS A 234 -20.05 22.76 7.23
C LYS A 234 -18.77 22.52 8.01
N ILE A 235 -17.76 21.96 7.37
CA ILE A 235 -16.48 21.68 8.02
C ILE A 235 -15.78 22.94 8.50
N PRO A 236 -15.74 24.08 7.76
CA PRO A 236 -15.15 25.31 8.27
C PRO A 236 -15.74 25.73 9.62
N ASP A 237 -17.06 25.72 9.74
CA ASP A 237 -17.74 26.06 10.99
C ASP A 237 -17.52 25.02 12.09
N PHE A 238 -17.38 23.73 11.71
CA PHE A 238 -17.23 22.61 12.64
C PHE A 238 -15.83 22.57 13.27
N VAL A 239 -14.78 22.79 12.46
CA VAL A 239 -13.38 22.80 12.92
C VAL A 239 -12.90 24.19 13.36
N GLY A 240 -13.70 25.24 13.16
CA GLY A 240 -13.36 26.61 13.55
C GLY A 240 -12.30 27.27 12.66
N MET A 241 -12.21 26.87 11.41
CA MET A 241 -11.30 27.42 10.39
C MET A 241 -12.06 28.26 9.38
N SER A 242 -11.34 29.12 8.65
CA SER A 242 -11.92 29.84 7.51
C SER A 242 -12.22 28.88 6.33
N VAL A 243 -13.09 29.28 5.43
CA VAL A 243 -13.41 28.52 4.22
C VAL A 243 -12.15 28.31 3.37
N ASP A 244 -11.34 29.36 3.19
CA ASP A 244 -10.12 29.31 2.38
C ASP A 244 -9.09 28.32 2.96
N GLU A 245 -8.90 28.28 4.28
CA GLU A 245 -8.01 27.33 4.95
C GLU A 245 -8.46 25.88 4.76
N VAL A 246 -9.76 25.62 4.84
CA VAL A 246 -10.32 24.26 4.62
C VAL A 246 -10.24 23.85 3.15
N GLU A 247 -10.43 24.77 2.21
CA GLU A 247 -10.26 24.50 0.77
C GLU A 247 -8.79 24.17 0.44
N ASP A 248 -7.81 24.90 1.02
CA ASP A 248 -6.38 24.59 0.87
C ASP A 248 -6.05 23.18 1.43
N ILE A 249 -6.67 22.81 2.55
CA ILE A 249 -6.55 21.45 3.13
C ILE A 249 -7.18 20.42 2.19
N TYR A 250 -8.35 20.66 1.61
CA TYR A 250 -8.97 19.75 0.65
C TYR A 250 -8.08 19.56 -0.57
N ASP A 251 -7.55 20.63 -1.16
CA ASP A 251 -6.66 20.57 -2.31
C ASP A 251 -5.42 19.73 -2.01
N LYS A 252 -4.85 19.89 -0.82
CA LYS A 252 -3.70 19.08 -0.37
C LYS A 252 -4.08 17.61 -0.21
N LEU A 253 -5.17 17.31 0.51
CA LEU A 253 -5.64 15.95 0.77
C LEU A 253 -6.07 15.22 -0.50
N VAL A 254 -6.65 15.92 -1.49
CA VAL A 254 -6.96 15.37 -2.82
C VAL A 254 -5.67 15.05 -3.58
N LYS A 255 -4.68 15.95 -3.55
CA LYS A 255 -3.37 15.74 -4.20
C LYS A 255 -2.59 14.56 -3.58
N GLU A 256 -2.73 14.34 -2.28
CA GLU A 256 -2.09 13.26 -1.53
C GLU A 256 -2.90 11.95 -1.55
N GLY A 257 -4.08 11.93 -2.19
CA GLY A 257 -4.89 10.73 -2.37
C GLY A 257 -5.80 10.38 -1.17
N PHE A 258 -5.88 11.23 -0.13
CA PHE A 258 -6.77 11.02 1.01
C PHE A 258 -8.23 11.36 0.72
N LEU A 259 -8.48 12.24 -0.24
CA LEU A 259 -9.81 12.65 -0.67
C LEU A 259 -9.95 12.54 -2.18
N GLN A 260 -11.18 12.30 -2.61
CA GLN A 260 -11.57 12.38 -4.03
C GLN A 260 -12.53 13.54 -4.24
N GLU A 261 -12.28 14.36 -5.26
CA GLU A 261 -13.21 15.39 -5.65
C GLU A 261 -14.45 14.77 -6.33
N VAL A 262 -15.60 14.82 -5.66
CA VAL A 262 -16.86 14.27 -6.18
C VAL A 262 -17.64 15.32 -6.98
N ARG A 263 -17.51 16.61 -6.66
CA ARG A 263 -18.25 17.69 -7.30
C ARG A 263 -17.59 19.04 -7.09
N THR A 264 -17.32 19.76 -8.20
CA THR A 264 -16.87 21.16 -8.14
C THR A 264 -18.08 22.08 -8.07
N ARG A 265 -18.20 22.90 -7.01
CA ARG A 265 -19.20 23.97 -6.93
C ARG A 265 -18.61 25.23 -7.52
N ARG A 266 -19.32 25.82 -8.49
CA ARG A 266 -18.98 27.16 -8.98
C ARG A 266 -19.66 28.19 -8.12
N ASP A 267 -18.88 29.07 -7.49
CA ASP A 267 -19.39 30.26 -6.84
C ASP A 267 -19.70 31.29 -7.93
N VAL A 268 -20.94 31.78 -7.94
CA VAL A 268 -21.39 32.70 -8.98
C VAL A 268 -22.08 33.92 -8.35
N SER A 269 -21.73 35.08 -8.81
CA SER A 269 -22.38 36.34 -8.41
C SER A 269 -23.07 37.02 -9.59
N LEU A 270 -24.19 37.70 -9.30
CA LEU A 270 -24.92 38.44 -10.33
C LEU A 270 -24.13 39.66 -10.77
N LYS A 271 -23.80 39.76 -12.05
CA LYS A 271 -23.34 41.01 -12.67
C LYS A 271 -24.51 41.97 -12.83
N ALA A 272 -24.20 43.25 -13.09
CA ALA A 272 -25.21 44.33 -13.22
C ALA A 272 -26.40 43.97 -14.14
N ARG A 273 -26.12 43.34 -15.30
CA ARG A 273 -27.16 42.89 -16.24
C ARG A 273 -28.08 41.81 -15.66
N GLY A 274 -27.51 40.87 -14.87
CA GLY A 274 -28.32 39.83 -14.22
C GLY A 274 -29.18 40.42 -13.09
N ARG A 275 -28.68 41.44 -12.35
CA ARG A 275 -29.44 42.13 -11.33
C ARG A 275 -30.62 42.90 -11.92
N ASN A 276 -30.45 43.58 -13.06
CA ASN A 276 -31.52 44.31 -13.73
C ASN A 276 -32.66 43.36 -14.15
N ILE A 277 -32.32 42.23 -14.78
CA ILE A 277 -33.32 41.25 -15.19
C ILE A 277 -34.06 40.63 -13.99
N ALA A 278 -33.32 40.29 -12.93
CA ALA A 278 -33.92 39.76 -11.70
C ALA A 278 -34.85 40.78 -11.02
N GLY A 279 -34.49 42.09 -11.06
CA GLY A 279 -35.34 43.19 -10.54
C GLY A 279 -36.64 43.32 -11.32
N GLU A 280 -36.59 43.32 -12.68
CA GLU A 280 -37.77 43.39 -13.53
C GLU A 280 -38.75 42.22 -13.31
N VAL A 281 -38.25 41.04 -13.01
CA VAL A 281 -39.09 39.84 -12.71
C VAL A 281 -39.79 39.98 -11.37
N ILE A 282 -39.15 40.60 -10.37
CA ILE A 282 -39.74 40.83 -9.04
C ILE A 282 -40.80 41.92 -9.09
N GLU A 283 -40.59 43.00 -9.89
CA GLU A 283 -41.55 44.09 -10.01
C GLU A 283 -42.83 43.69 -10.80
N ASN A 284 -42.78 42.63 -11.58
CA ASN A 284 -43.92 42.14 -12.40
C ASN A 284 -44.65 40.92 -11.76
N GLN A 285 -44.35 40.56 -10.50
CA GLN A 285 -45.12 39.59 -9.68
C GLN A 285 -45.97 40.34 -8.63
#